data_aece9133d5543fcc3e8725e2543af776
#
_entry.id   aece9133d5543fcc3e8725e2543af776
#
_cell.length_a   1.000
_cell.length_b   1.000
_cell.length_c   1.000
_cell.angle_alpha   90.00
_cell.angle_beta   90.00
_cell.angle_gamma   90.00
#
_symmetry.space_group_name_H-M   'P 1'
#
loop_
_entity.id
_entity.type
_entity.pdbx_description
1 polymer ?
#
loop_
_entity_poly.entity_id
_entity_poly.type
_entity_poly.pdbx_seq_one_letter_code
_entity_poly.pdbx_strand_id
1 'polypeptide(L)'
;MSVSQEQKISSTYTLKEDQIALKKQCQISNLLRRKDFKSVVKILQTDQKSRTNYQKLKYQNQIYNVGQNLCIRGDNRSVYIAKLTKIVKLHDDEDNYLPFIKIQWYNRKTELMGLPKDQLECISENEVFKTNEFDYIEIESIIGLAIILSYEEYDKIEELNDNVYFMRATYIDEKLSPPFEQWKKVCICRKPPNPDLKYIFCEICQKWFHLKCVGLSQDQAIKLKKYICLECKN
;
A
#
# COMPACT_ATOMS: atom_id res chain seq x y z
N MET A 1 14.88 -0.78 47.63
CA MET A 1 15.70 -0.53 46.46
C MET A 1 15.11 -1.30 45.29
N SER A 2 14.26 -0.69 44.52
CA SER A 2 13.83 -1.17 43.20
C SER A 2 12.86 -0.18 42.59
N VAL A 3 13.39 0.95 42.11
CA VAL A 3 12.65 1.89 41.28
C VAL A 3 13.66 2.38 40.24
N SER A 4 13.72 1.75 39.10
CA SER A 4 14.39 2.32 37.93
C SER A 4 14.34 1.45 36.65
N GLN A 5 13.25 0.72 36.37
CA GLN A 5 13.12 0.02 35.08
C GLN A 5 11.85 0.37 34.24
N GLU A 6 11.03 1.31 34.67
CA GLU A 6 9.77 1.63 33.99
C GLU A 6 9.73 2.96 33.21
N GLN A 7 10.83 3.53 32.83
CA GLN A 7 10.84 4.80 32.09
C GLN A 7 11.64 4.75 30.77
N LYS A 8 11.48 3.70 29.96
CA LYS A 8 11.60 3.84 28.51
C LYS A 8 10.21 3.92 27.89
N ILE A 9 9.49 4.96 28.26
CA ILE A 9 8.24 5.33 27.60
C ILE A 9 8.57 5.62 26.14
N SER A 10 8.08 4.77 25.23
CA SER A 10 8.17 5.01 23.80
C SER A 10 7.52 6.38 23.53
N SER A 11 8.31 7.35 23.09
CA SER A 11 7.82 8.70 22.80
C SER A 11 6.70 8.60 21.75
N THR A 12 5.48 8.83 22.19
CA THR A 12 4.31 8.88 21.31
C THR A 12 4.10 10.31 20.91
N TYR A 13 4.19 10.59 19.61
CA TYR A 13 3.84 11.89 19.08
C TYR A 13 2.31 12.01 19.04
N THR A 14 1.77 12.93 19.82
CA THR A 14 0.33 13.18 19.88
C THR A 14 0.06 14.60 19.33
N LEU A 15 -0.66 14.68 18.23
CA LEU A 15 -1.29 15.92 17.80
C LEU A 15 -2.56 16.10 18.63
N LYS A 16 -2.57 17.07 19.53
CA LYS A 16 -3.80 17.48 20.19
C LYS A 16 -4.62 18.33 19.23
N GLU A 17 -5.92 18.06 19.15
CA GLU A 17 -6.89 18.85 18.37
C GLU A 17 -7.13 20.26 18.89
N ASP A 18 -6.33 20.75 19.85
CA ASP A 18 -6.49 22.07 20.42
C ASP A 18 -6.31 23.18 19.37
N GLN A 19 -7.14 24.20 19.42
CA GLN A 19 -7.16 25.35 18.50
C GLN A 19 -5.78 26.02 18.30
N ILE A 20 -4.84 25.80 19.23
CA ILE A 20 -3.45 26.25 19.14
C ILE A 20 -2.71 25.50 18.03
N ALA A 21 -2.97 24.20 17.86
CA ALA A 21 -2.39 23.41 16.78
C ALA A 21 -2.89 23.90 15.41
N LEU A 22 -4.17 24.18 15.28
CA LEU A 22 -4.77 24.71 14.03
C LEU A 22 -4.24 26.09 13.64
N LYS A 23 -4.06 27.02 14.57
CA LYS A 23 -3.47 28.32 14.28
C LYS A 23 -1.98 28.22 13.91
N LYS A 24 -1.21 27.40 14.62
CA LYS A 24 0.19 27.12 14.28
C LYS A 24 0.31 26.35 12.95
N GLN A 25 -0.57 25.41 12.68
CA GLN A 25 -0.64 24.67 11.44
C GLN A 25 -0.90 25.58 10.23
N CYS A 26 -1.75 26.60 10.39
CA CYS A 26 -1.98 27.60 9.36
C CYS A 26 -0.75 28.51 9.13
N GLN A 27 -0.01 28.87 10.17
CA GLN A 27 1.24 29.62 10.07
C GLN A 27 2.36 28.78 9.45
N ILE A 28 2.44 27.53 9.81
CA ILE A 28 3.42 26.56 9.30
C ILE A 28 3.14 26.23 7.84
N SER A 29 1.88 26.02 7.46
CA SER A 29 1.47 25.86 6.05
C SER A 29 1.82 27.09 5.21
N ASN A 30 1.73 28.29 5.77
CA ASN A 30 2.13 29.51 5.09
C ASN A 30 3.67 29.64 4.98
N LEU A 31 4.43 29.16 5.95
CA LEU A 31 5.90 29.08 5.90
C LEU A 31 6.37 28.02 4.91
N LEU A 32 5.69 26.86 4.85
CA LEU A 32 5.94 25.81 3.86
C LEU A 32 5.61 26.27 2.43
N ARG A 33 4.52 27.02 2.24
CA ARG A 33 4.19 27.63 0.92
C ARG A 33 5.23 28.65 0.47
N ARG A 34 5.98 29.28 1.40
CA ARG A 34 7.04 30.25 1.11
C ARG A 34 8.44 29.64 1.02
N LYS A 35 8.67 28.51 1.69
CA LYS A 35 9.91 27.73 1.55
C LYS A 35 9.59 26.58 0.61
N ASP A 36 10.28 26.53 -0.51
CA ASP A 36 10.20 25.45 -1.48
C ASP A 36 10.22 24.09 -0.74
N PHE A 37 9.17 23.29 -0.92
CA PHE A 37 9.03 21.97 -0.30
C PHE A 37 10.29 21.11 -0.51
N LYS A 38 10.97 21.26 -1.66
CA LYS A 38 12.26 20.65 -1.94
C LYS A 38 13.33 21.00 -0.91
N SER A 39 13.33 22.23 -0.39
CA SER A 39 14.27 22.66 0.65
C SER A 39 13.97 21.99 2.00
N VAL A 40 12.71 21.81 2.36
CA VAL A 40 12.32 21.07 3.58
C VAL A 40 12.70 19.60 3.47
N VAL A 41 12.40 18.95 2.34
CA VAL A 41 12.81 17.56 2.10
C VAL A 41 14.32 17.41 2.12
N LYS A 42 15.07 18.36 1.57
CA LYS A 42 16.53 18.37 1.62
C LYS A 42 17.05 18.47 3.05
N ILE A 43 16.45 19.33 3.89
CA ILE A 43 16.79 19.42 5.32
C ILE A 43 16.51 18.08 6.01
N LEU A 44 15.35 17.47 5.76
CA LEU A 44 14.99 16.16 6.30
C LEU A 44 15.94 15.03 5.86
N GLN A 45 16.55 15.16 4.70
CA GLN A 45 17.52 14.18 4.19
C GLN A 45 18.94 14.40 4.74
N THR A 46 19.35 15.65 4.93
CA THR A 46 20.76 16.02 5.20
C THR A 46 21.03 16.35 6.67
N ASP A 47 20.10 16.99 7.38
CA ASP A 47 20.31 17.42 8.76
C ASP A 47 19.69 16.44 9.77
N GLN A 48 20.57 15.68 10.43
CA GLN A 48 20.15 14.73 11.48
C GLN A 48 19.96 15.41 12.85
N LYS A 49 20.54 16.59 13.09
CA LYS A 49 20.52 17.25 14.40
C LYS A 49 19.20 17.96 14.68
N SER A 50 18.55 18.48 13.65
CA SER A 50 17.30 19.24 13.77
C SER A 50 16.05 18.35 13.77
N ARG A 51 16.18 17.03 13.93
CA ARG A 51 15.05 16.11 13.87
C ARG A 51 15.02 15.12 15.03
N THR A 52 13.81 14.84 15.51
CA THR A 52 13.53 13.76 16.45
C THR A 52 12.70 12.67 15.76
N ASN A 53 13.07 11.40 15.99
CA ASN A 53 12.36 10.25 15.42
C ASN A 53 11.41 9.65 16.46
N TYR A 54 10.24 9.22 16.01
CA TYR A 54 9.20 8.60 16.82
C TYR A 54 8.79 7.25 16.24
N GLN A 55 8.26 6.37 17.09
CA GLN A 55 7.75 5.04 16.68
C GLN A 55 6.24 5.05 16.47
N LYS A 56 5.54 6.02 17.07
CA LYS A 56 4.08 6.14 17.02
C LYS A 56 3.65 7.56 16.74
N LEU A 57 2.58 7.70 15.98
CA LEU A 57 1.89 8.95 15.70
C LEU A 57 0.41 8.77 16.04
N LYS A 58 -0.16 9.68 16.84
CA LYS A 58 -1.60 9.81 16.99
C LYS A 58 -2.09 10.96 16.11
N TYR A 59 -2.95 10.67 15.15
CA TYR A 59 -3.53 11.64 14.23
C TYR A 59 -5.00 11.27 13.95
N GLN A 60 -5.91 12.24 14.00
CA GLN A 60 -7.37 12.05 13.79
C GLN A 60 -7.95 10.84 14.56
N ASN A 61 -7.66 10.76 15.87
CA ASN A 61 -8.10 9.67 16.77
C ASN A 61 -7.57 8.26 16.43
N GLN A 62 -6.70 8.13 15.41
CA GLN A 62 -6.04 6.88 15.04
C GLN A 62 -4.58 6.89 15.48
N ILE A 63 -4.07 5.74 15.92
CA ILE A 63 -2.65 5.54 16.21
C ILE A 63 -2.01 4.81 15.02
N TYR A 64 -0.94 5.40 14.50
CA TYR A 64 -0.11 4.85 13.42
C TYR A 64 1.25 4.45 13.98
N ASN A 65 1.71 3.25 13.66
CA ASN A 65 3.01 2.74 14.10
C ASN A 65 3.94 2.61 12.89
N VAL A 66 5.22 2.88 13.10
CA VAL A 66 6.25 2.59 12.10
C VAL A 66 6.16 1.11 11.70
N GLY A 67 6.23 0.85 10.41
CA GLY A 67 6.06 -0.48 9.82
C GLY A 67 4.67 -0.76 9.25
N GLN A 68 3.63 -0.02 9.63
CA GLN A 68 2.28 -0.15 9.08
C GLN A 68 2.18 0.39 7.65
N ASN A 69 1.19 -0.10 6.91
CA ASN A 69 0.88 0.41 5.59
C ASN A 69 -0.25 1.44 5.68
N LEU A 70 -0.17 2.46 4.86
CA LEU A 70 -1.04 3.63 4.87
C LEU A 70 -1.72 3.81 3.51
N CYS A 71 -2.95 4.30 3.55
CA CYS A 71 -3.60 4.96 2.44
C CYS A 71 -3.23 6.44 2.48
N ILE A 72 -2.67 6.96 1.40
CA ILE A 72 -2.19 8.33 1.26
C ILE A 72 -3.05 9.05 0.21
N ARG A 73 -3.43 10.28 0.52
CA ARG A 73 -4.18 11.13 -0.40
C ARG A 73 -3.30 11.57 -1.55
N GLY A 74 -3.71 11.22 -2.76
CA GLY A 74 -3.11 11.71 -3.99
C GLY A 74 -3.92 12.85 -4.61
N ASP A 75 -3.49 13.28 -5.78
CA ASP A 75 -4.19 14.25 -6.60
C ASP A 75 -5.50 13.64 -7.16
N ASN A 76 -6.48 14.52 -7.44
CA ASN A 76 -7.74 14.12 -8.09
C ASN A 76 -8.51 12.99 -7.38
N ARG A 77 -8.46 12.94 -6.03
CA ARG A 77 -9.10 11.90 -5.20
C ARG A 77 -8.49 10.50 -5.36
N SER A 78 -7.32 10.38 -5.97
CA SER A 78 -6.59 9.12 -6.00
C SER A 78 -6.12 8.72 -4.61
N VAL A 79 -5.96 7.41 -4.40
CA VAL A 79 -5.40 6.84 -3.17
C VAL A 79 -4.13 6.11 -3.54
N TYR A 80 -3.01 6.58 -2.98
CA TYR A 80 -1.72 5.91 -3.05
C TYR A 80 -1.49 5.04 -1.82
N ILE A 81 -0.68 4.02 -1.96
CA ILE A 81 -0.36 3.09 -0.88
C ILE A 81 1.12 3.20 -0.55
N ALA A 82 1.41 3.30 0.75
CA ALA A 82 2.79 3.41 1.21
C ALA A 82 3.02 2.71 2.55
N LYS A 83 4.25 2.27 2.80
CA LYS A 83 4.69 1.79 4.10
C LYS A 83 5.26 2.93 4.92
N LEU A 84 4.77 3.12 6.14
CA LEU A 84 5.33 4.06 7.10
C LEU A 84 6.68 3.56 7.61
N THR A 85 7.78 4.25 7.24
CA THR A 85 9.13 3.82 7.60
C THR A 85 9.74 4.65 8.74
N LYS A 86 9.38 5.94 8.84
CA LYS A 86 9.81 6.81 9.96
C LYS A 86 8.74 7.87 10.24
N ILE A 87 8.69 8.30 11.49
CA ILE A 87 7.94 9.48 11.93
C ILE A 87 8.97 10.46 12.46
N VAL A 88 8.99 11.66 11.90
CA VAL A 88 9.99 12.70 12.22
C VAL A 88 9.32 13.97 12.64
N LYS A 89 9.90 14.62 13.63
CA LYS A 89 9.59 15.99 14.03
C LYS A 89 10.79 16.85 13.65
N LEU A 90 10.56 17.80 12.77
CA LEU A 90 11.55 18.81 12.42
C LEU A 90 11.38 19.99 13.37
N HIS A 91 12.48 20.44 13.99
CA HIS A 91 12.53 21.63 14.82
C HIS A 91 13.14 22.77 14.01
N ASP A 92 12.60 23.98 14.17
CA ASP A 92 13.28 25.20 13.74
C ASP A 92 13.92 25.92 14.95
N ASP A 93 14.63 27.02 14.67
CA ASP A 93 15.36 27.81 15.68
C ASP A 93 14.42 28.53 16.67
N GLU A 94 13.10 28.53 16.43
CA GLU A 94 12.08 29.20 17.24
C GLU A 94 11.22 28.21 18.05
N ASP A 95 11.67 26.96 18.27
CA ASP A 95 10.92 25.87 18.89
C ASP A 95 9.61 25.50 18.20
N ASN A 96 9.38 25.98 16.98
CA ASN A 96 8.30 25.47 16.15
C ASN A 96 8.68 24.08 15.62
N TYR A 97 7.68 23.27 15.36
CA TYR A 97 7.93 21.93 14.83
C TYR A 97 6.95 21.55 13.74
N LEU A 98 7.45 20.76 12.82
CA LEU A 98 6.68 20.17 11.72
C LEU A 98 6.76 18.67 11.80
N PRO A 99 5.62 17.98 11.88
CA PRO A 99 5.58 16.54 11.79
C PRO A 99 5.60 16.10 10.33
N PHE A 100 6.52 15.20 10.03
CA PHE A 100 6.62 14.52 8.73
C PHE A 100 6.68 13.03 8.93
N ILE A 101 6.28 12.30 7.91
CA ILE A 101 6.49 10.87 7.83
C ILE A 101 7.38 10.54 6.65
N LYS A 102 8.31 9.61 6.83
CA LYS A 102 9.03 8.97 5.73
C LYS A 102 8.28 7.71 5.34
N ILE A 103 7.97 7.60 4.08
CA ILE A 103 7.23 6.48 3.53
C ILE A 103 8.05 5.76 2.46
N GLN A 104 7.67 4.52 2.18
CA GLN A 104 8.13 3.73 1.05
C GLN A 104 6.91 3.41 0.18
N TRP A 105 6.94 3.80 -1.08
CA TRP A 105 5.82 3.65 -1.98
C TRP A 105 5.56 2.21 -2.41
N TYR A 106 4.30 1.93 -2.69
CA TYR A 106 3.86 0.78 -3.46
C TYR A 106 3.28 1.26 -4.77
N ASN A 107 3.69 0.66 -5.87
CA ASN A 107 3.10 0.91 -7.17
C ASN A 107 1.85 0.07 -7.36
N ARG A 108 0.87 0.61 -8.07
CA ARG A 108 -0.30 -0.08 -8.58
C ARG A 108 -0.07 -0.45 -10.04
N LYS A 109 -0.94 -1.28 -10.61
CA LYS A 109 -0.91 -1.72 -12.01
C LYS A 109 -0.65 -0.58 -13.01
N THR A 110 -1.28 0.58 -12.82
CA THR A 110 -1.14 1.74 -13.71
C THR A 110 0.22 2.43 -13.64
N GLU A 111 1.02 2.13 -12.63
CA GLU A 111 2.33 2.74 -12.37
C GLU A 111 3.49 1.80 -12.75
N LEU A 112 3.16 0.59 -13.26
CA LEU A 112 4.16 -0.39 -13.67
C LEU A 112 4.61 -0.10 -15.11
N MET A 113 5.68 0.62 -15.25
CA MET A 113 6.28 0.96 -16.55
C MET A 113 7.06 -0.24 -17.11
N GLY A 114 7.15 -0.33 -18.44
CA GLY A 114 7.99 -1.34 -19.11
C GLY A 114 7.47 -2.78 -19.09
N LEU A 115 6.36 -3.09 -18.40
CA LEU A 115 5.76 -4.42 -18.45
C LEU A 115 4.95 -4.64 -19.72
N PRO A 116 5.05 -5.82 -20.36
CA PRO A 116 4.23 -6.20 -21.50
C PRO A 116 2.73 -6.17 -21.16
N LYS A 117 1.89 -5.81 -22.15
CA LYS A 117 0.45 -5.71 -21.97
C LYS A 117 -0.19 -7.00 -21.46
N ASP A 118 0.25 -8.13 -21.94
CA ASP A 118 -0.24 -9.46 -21.54
C ASP A 118 0.09 -9.82 -20.09
N GLN A 119 1.19 -9.29 -19.54
CA GLN A 119 1.52 -9.38 -18.10
C GLN A 119 0.64 -8.43 -17.28
N LEU A 120 0.44 -7.19 -17.74
CA LEU A 120 -0.43 -6.21 -17.08
C LEU A 120 -1.88 -6.72 -16.97
N GLU A 121 -2.37 -7.46 -17.98
CA GLU A 121 -3.70 -8.11 -17.92
C GLU A 121 -3.84 -9.14 -16.79
N CYS A 122 -2.73 -9.69 -16.29
CA CYS A 122 -2.71 -10.65 -15.17
C CYS A 122 -2.62 -9.98 -13.80
N ILE A 123 -2.46 -8.66 -13.75
CA ILE A 123 -2.34 -7.87 -12.53
C ILE A 123 -3.71 -7.31 -12.16
N SER A 124 -4.11 -7.50 -10.89
CA SER A 124 -5.36 -6.98 -10.34
C SER A 124 -5.28 -5.50 -10.04
N GLU A 125 -6.44 -4.85 -10.04
CA GLU A 125 -6.57 -3.44 -9.61
C GLU A 125 -6.24 -3.25 -8.12
N ASN A 126 -6.43 -4.29 -7.28
CA ASN A 126 -6.08 -4.28 -5.86
C ASN A 126 -4.70 -4.87 -5.56
N GLU A 127 -3.92 -5.17 -6.58
CA GLU A 127 -2.56 -5.64 -6.41
C GLU A 127 -1.59 -4.47 -6.31
N VAL A 128 -0.68 -4.55 -5.33
CA VAL A 128 0.35 -3.53 -5.08
C VAL A 128 1.74 -4.14 -5.08
N PHE A 129 2.71 -3.35 -5.46
CA PHE A 129 4.10 -3.76 -5.63
C PHE A 129 5.01 -2.85 -4.84
N LYS A 130 5.70 -3.39 -3.85
CA LYS A 130 6.64 -2.63 -3.06
C LYS A 130 7.81 -2.16 -3.92
N THR A 131 8.13 -0.87 -3.85
CA THR A 131 9.23 -0.24 -4.58
C THR A 131 10.45 0.01 -3.68
N ASN A 132 11.53 0.53 -4.24
CA ASN A 132 12.67 1.14 -3.50
C ASN A 132 12.56 2.67 -3.43
N GLU A 133 11.41 3.25 -3.74
CA GLU A 133 11.18 4.68 -3.71
C GLU A 133 10.70 5.12 -2.33
N PHE A 134 11.33 6.18 -1.81
CA PHE A 134 11.02 6.75 -0.51
C PHE A 134 10.78 8.24 -0.62
N ASP A 135 9.84 8.70 0.20
CA ASP A 135 9.54 10.12 0.24
C ASP A 135 9.27 10.59 1.67
N TYR A 136 9.36 11.92 1.88
CA TYR A 136 8.89 12.58 3.08
C TYR A 136 7.63 13.36 2.73
N ILE A 137 6.55 13.10 3.47
CA ILE A 137 5.26 13.75 3.25
C ILE A 137 4.69 14.25 4.58
N GLU A 138 3.77 15.17 4.47
CA GLU A 138 3.01 15.71 5.59
C GLU A 138 2.03 14.65 6.12
N ILE A 139 1.78 14.68 7.43
CA ILE A 139 0.86 13.74 8.09
C ILE A 139 -0.59 13.92 7.65
N GLU A 140 -0.95 15.11 7.20
CA GLU A 140 -2.29 15.46 6.68
C GLU A 140 -2.65 14.70 5.40
N SER A 141 -1.65 14.14 4.73
CA SER A 141 -1.86 13.26 3.58
C SER A 141 -2.39 11.88 3.95
N ILE A 142 -2.30 11.47 5.22
CA ILE A 142 -2.79 10.18 5.68
C ILE A 142 -4.32 10.15 5.63
N ILE A 143 -4.89 9.16 4.93
CA ILE A 143 -6.32 8.89 4.91
C ILE A 143 -6.69 7.81 5.94
N GLY A 144 -5.84 6.79 6.10
CA GLY A 144 -6.08 5.66 6.98
C GLY A 144 -5.04 4.56 6.84
N LEU A 145 -5.33 3.41 7.42
CA LEU A 145 -4.50 2.22 7.31
C LEU A 145 -4.85 1.43 6.05
N ALA A 146 -3.83 0.89 5.38
CA ALA A 146 -3.97 -0.10 4.33
C ALA A 146 -3.61 -1.50 4.87
N ILE A 147 -4.35 -2.50 4.45
CA ILE A 147 -4.10 -3.91 4.74
C ILE A 147 -3.50 -4.53 3.48
N ILE A 148 -2.28 -5.05 3.57
CA ILE A 148 -1.63 -5.74 2.45
C ILE A 148 -1.43 -7.20 2.84
N LEU A 149 -2.02 -8.09 2.07
CA LEU A 149 -2.05 -9.53 2.29
C LEU A 149 -1.19 -10.26 1.26
N SER A 150 -0.89 -11.52 1.50
CA SER A 150 -0.46 -12.43 0.43
C SER A 150 -1.62 -12.70 -0.53
N TYR A 151 -1.33 -13.20 -1.74
CA TYR A 151 -2.37 -13.59 -2.69
C TYR A 151 -3.29 -14.67 -2.09
N GLU A 152 -2.72 -15.66 -1.39
CA GLU A 152 -3.45 -16.78 -0.80
C GLU A 152 -4.38 -16.36 0.35
N GLU A 153 -4.04 -15.31 1.08
CA GLU A 153 -4.90 -14.73 2.10
C GLU A 153 -6.01 -13.90 1.47
N TYR A 154 -5.67 -13.09 0.46
CA TYR A 154 -6.62 -12.25 -0.26
C TYR A 154 -7.69 -13.06 -0.99
N ASP A 155 -7.30 -14.17 -1.63
CA ASP A 155 -8.20 -15.07 -2.38
C ASP A 155 -9.26 -15.78 -1.51
N LYS A 156 -9.08 -15.76 -0.19
CA LYS A 156 -10.03 -16.36 0.79
C LYS A 156 -11.04 -15.37 1.35
N ILE A 157 -10.91 -14.09 1.04
CA ILE A 157 -11.79 -13.06 1.57
C ILE A 157 -13.06 -13.00 0.73
N GLU A 158 -14.21 -13.15 1.37
CA GLU A 158 -15.52 -13.10 0.71
C GLU A 158 -15.99 -11.67 0.49
N GLU A 159 -15.73 -10.77 1.46
CA GLU A 159 -16.12 -9.36 1.40
C GLU A 159 -14.88 -8.46 1.55
N LEU A 160 -14.54 -7.74 0.50
CA LEU A 160 -13.39 -6.84 0.47
C LEU A 160 -13.78 -5.42 0.86
N ASN A 161 -13.00 -4.83 1.76
CA ASN A 161 -13.03 -3.41 2.04
C ASN A 161 -12.09 -2.65 1.08
N ASP A 162 -12.36 -1.37 0.87
CA ASP A 162 -11.61 -0.51 -0.07
C ASP A 162 -10.12 -0.31 0.29
N ASN A 163 -9.73 -0.64 1.53
CA ASN A 163 -8.36 -0.52 2.02
C ASN A 163 -7.60 -1.84 2.06
N VAL A 164 -8.13 -2.92 1.46
CA VAL A 164 -7.51 -4.25 1.39
C VAL A 164 -6.87 -4.46 0.04
N TYR A 165 -5.59 -4.76 0.06
CA TYR A 165 -4.72 -4.99 -1.10
C TYR A 165 -3.97 -6.31 -0.91
N PHE A 166 -3.34 -6.79 -1.97
CA PHE A 166 -2.42 -7.91 -1.87
C PHE A 166 -1.13 -7.67 -2.66
N MET A 167 -0.11 -8.45 -2.34
CA MET A 167 1.20 -8.34 -2.98
C MET A 167 1.76 -9.73 -3.26
N ARG A 168 2.17 -9.98 -4.52
CA ARG A 168 2.89 -11.19 -4.95
C ARG A 168 4.35 -10.94 -5.24
N ALA A 169 4.70 -9.71 -5.57
CA ALA A 169 6.05 -9.33 -5.97
C ALA A 169 6.41 -7.91 -5.52
N THR A 170 7.68 -7.60 -5.52
CA THR A 170 8.20 -6.23 -5.47
C THR A 170 8.46 -5.74 -6.89
N TYR A 171 8.50 -4.42 -7.08
CA TYR A 171 8.83 -3.79 -8.35
C TYR A 171 9.96 -2.79 -8.13
N ILE A 172 11.15 -3.15 -8.56
CA ILE A 172 12.38 -2.39 -8.33
C ILE A 172 13.15 -2.30 -9.66
N ASP A 173 13.54 -1.08 -10.02
CA ASP A 173 14.27 -0.80 -11.27
C ASP A 173 13.55 -1.42 -12.49
N GLU A 174 12.24 -1.20 -12.57
CA GLU A 174 11.34 -1.70 -13.63
C GLU A 174 11.29 -3.24 -13.73
N LYS A 175 11.63 -3.96 -12.64
CA LYS A 175 11.64 -5.43 -12.61
C LYS A 175 10.79 -5.98 -11.46
N LEU A 176 10.05 -7.03 -11.78
CA LEU A 176 9.32 -7.81 -10.79
C LEU A 176 10.25 -8.80 -10.07
N SER A 177 10.10 -8.93 -8.76
CA SER A 177 10.76 -9.95 -7.96
C SER A 177 9.77 -10.56 -6.97
N PRO A 178 9.42 -11.88 -7.08
CA PRO A 178 9.87 -12.80 -8.10
C PRO A 178 9.41 -12.41 -9.52
N PRO A 179 10.15 -12.82 -10.58
CA PRO A 179 9.77 -12.56 -11.96
C PRO A 179 8.42 -13.18 -12.31
N PHE A 180 7.71 -12.57 -13.26
CA PHE A 180 6.36 -12.99 -13.68
C PHE A 180 6.28 -14.47 -14.09
N GLU A 181 7.34 -15.02 -14.68
CA GLU A 181 7.43 -16.40 -15.12
C GLU A 181 7.37 -17.39 -13.97
N GLN A 182 7.78 -16.98 -12.77
CA GLN A 182 7.77 -17.80 -11.55
C GLN A 182 6.45 -17.78 -10.81
N TRP A 183 5.51 -16.89 -11.20
CA TRP A 183 4.21 -16.83 -10.53
C TRP A 183 3.41 -18.11 -10.81
N LYS A 184 2.68 -18.57 -9.79
CA LYS A 184 1.79 -19.71 -9.92
C LYS A 184 0.84 -19.49 -11.10
N LYS A 185 0.77 -20.46 -12.00
CA LYS A 185 -0.04 -20.38 -13.21
C LYS A 185 -1.29 -21.23 -13.05
N VAL A 186 -2.39 -20.74 -13.60
CA VAL A 186 -3.69 -21.41 -13.63
C VAL A 186 -4.22 -21.44 -15.05
N CYS A 187 -5.23 -22.27 -15.30
CA CYS A 187 -5.88 -22.36 -16.59
C CYS A 187 -4.99 -22.94 -17.71
N ILE A 188 -5.62 -23.29 -18.85
CA ILE A 188 -4.94 -23.78 -20.07
C ILE A 188 -4.06 -22.71 -20.72
N CYS A 189 -4.37 -21.42 -20.49
CA CYS A 189 -3.56 -20.31 -21.00
C CYS A 189 -2.25 -20.10 -20.24
N ARG A 190 -2.02 -20.83 -19.13
CA ARG A 190 -0.82 -20.76 -18.28
C ARG A 190 -0.49 -19.35 -17.80
N LYS A 191 -1.51 -18.51 -17.61
CA LYS A 191 -1.36 -17.17 -17.00
C LYS A 191 -1.55 -17.25 -15.47
N PRO A 192 -0.91 -16.36 -14.69
CA PRO A 192 -1.18 -16.24 -13.27
C PRO A 192 -2.64 -15.88 -13.00
N PRO A 193 -3.21 -16.25 -11.84
CA PRO A 193 -4.56 -15.87 -11.49
C PRO A 193 -4.66 -14.35 -11.26
N ASN A 194 -5.76 -13.77 -11.74
CA ASN A 194 -6.14 -12.39 -11.48
C ASN A 194 -7.53 -12.40 -10.81
N PRO A 195 -7.66 -11.96 -9.54
CA PRO A 195 -8.93 -11.99 -8.81
C PRO A 195 -10.05 -11.17 -9.47
N ASP A 196 -9.71 -10.23 -10.34
CA ASP A 196 -10.71 -9.41 -11.06
C ASP A 196 -11.41 -10.19 -12.18
N LEU A 197 -10.86 -11.35 -12.56
CA LEU A 197 -11.41 -12.18 -13.61
C LEU A 197 -12.33 -13.28 -13.07
N LYS A 198 -13.22 -13.78 -13.90
CA LYS A 198 -14.14 -14.86 -13.55
C LYS A 198 -13.58 -16.21 -13.97
N TYR A 199 -13.72 -17.17 -13.08
CA TYR A 199 -13.21 -18.52 -13.23
C TYR A 199 -14.31 -19.56 -13.04
N ILE A 200 -14.09 -20.76 -13.60
CA ILE A 200 -14.87 -21.95 -13.34
C ILE A 200 -13.97 -23.10 -12.90
N PHE A 201 -14.41 -23.85 -11.91
CA PHE A 201 -13.67 -24.95 -11.31
C PHE A 201 -14.04 -26.28 -11.96
N CYS A 202 -13.07 -27.09 -12.36
CA CYS A 202 -13.31 -28.44 -12.87
C CYS A 202 -13.41 -29.45 -11.73
N GLU A 203 -14.51 -30.12 -11.60
CA GLU A 203 -14.78 -31.09 -10.54
C GLU A 203 -13.86 -32.35 -10.56
N ILE A 204 -13.28 -32.69 -11.72
CA ILE A 204 -12.40 -33.85 -11.87
C ILE A 204 -10.94 -33.48 -11.57
N CYS A 205 -10.35 -32.54 -12.32
CA CYS A 205 -8.92 -32.19 -12.14
C CYS A 205 -8.65 -31.11 -11.11
N GLN A 206 -9.69 -30.55 -10.50
CA GLN A 206 -9.60 -29.52 -9.45
C GLN A 206 -8.79 -28.30 -9.86
N LYS A 207 -8.84 -27.93 -11.14
CA LYS A 207 -8.19 -26.75 -11.69
C LYS A 207 -9.19 -25.65 -11.99
N TRP A 208 -8.75 -24.42 -11.86
CA TRP A 208 -9.51 -23.22 -12.22
C TRP A 208 -9.23 -22.80 -13.65
N PHE A 209 -10.27 -22.41 -14.39
CA PHE A 209 -10.19 -21.97 -15.78
C PHE A 209 -10.88 -20.62 -15.94
N HIS A 210 -10.26 -19.68 -16.65
CA HIS A 210 -10.93 -18.46 -17.06
C HIS A 210 -12.15 -18.81 -17.91
N LEU A 211 -13.29 -18.18 -17.67
CA LEU A 211 -14.50 -18.41 -18.45
C LEU A 211 -14.23 -18.20 -19.95
N LYS A 212 -13.51 -17.15 -20.29
CA LYS A 212 -13.12 -16.84 -21.68
C LYS A 212 -12.29 -17.97 -22.33
N CYS A 213 -11.39 -18.60 -21.56
CA CYS A 213 -10.52 -19.66 -22.09
C CYS A 213 -11.26 -20.97 -22.39
N VAL A 214 -12.39 -21.17 -21.75
CA VAL A 214 -13.24 -22.37 -21.96
C VAL A 214 -14.51 -22.03 -22.75
N GLY A 215 -14.61 -20.82 -23.31
CA GLY A 215 -15.72 -20.42 -24.20
C GLY A 215 -17.05 -20.26 -23.48
N LEU A 216 -17.06 -19.95 -22.17
CA LEU A 216 -18.27 -19.76 -21.38
C LEU A 216 -18.51 -18.28 -21.09
N SER A 217 -19.75 -17.85 -21.23
CA SER A 217 -20.21 -16.59 -20.65
C SER A 217 -20.47 -16.74 -19.15
N GLN A 218 -20.55 -15.63 -18.43
CA GLN A 218 -20.89 -15.63 -17.00
C GLN A 218 -22.27 -16.26 -16.75
N ASP A 219 -23.26 -15.92 -17.58
CA ASP A 219 -24.62 -16.47 -17.47
C ASP A 219 -24.68 -17.98 -17.73
N GLN A 220 -23.84 -18.48 -18.64
CA GLN A 220 -23.72 -19.92 -18.87
C GLN A 220 -23.06 -20.60 -17.68
N ALA A 221 -21.99 -20.03 -17.14
CA ALA A 221 -21.26 -20.58 -15.99
C ALA A 221 -22.14 -20.69 -14.73
N ILE A 222 -22.96 -19.66 -14.44
CA ILE A 222 -23.88 -19.67 -13.28
C ILE A 222 -24.96 -20.75 -13.39
N LYS A 223 -25.39 -21.09 -14.61
CA LYS A 223 -26.41 -22.12 -14.85
C LYS A 223 -25.86 -23.55 -14.75
N LEU A 224 -24.54 -23.73 -14.82
CA LEU A 224 -23.90 -25.02 -14.72
C LEU A 224 -23.89 -25.51 -13.27
N LYS A 225 -24.51 -26.68 -13.03
CA LYS A 225 -24.42 -27.36 -11.73
C LYS A 225 -23.03 -27.94 -11.48
N LYS A 226 -22.37 -28.41 -12.54
CA LYS A 226 -21.01 -28.97 -12.52
C LYS A 226 -20.31 -28.66 -13.82
N TYR A 227 -19.01 -28.40 -13.74
CA TYR A 227 -18.17 -28.19 -14.90
C TYR A 227 -17.05 -29.25 -14.95
N ILE A 228 -16.87 -29.83 -16.11
CA ILE A 228 -15.77 -30.75 -16.43
C ILE A 228 -15.04 -30.19 -17.63
N CYS A 229 -13.72 -29.95 -17.51
CA CYS A 229 -12.92 -29.39 -18.59
C CYS A 229 -12.75 -30.39 -19.77
N LEU A 230 -12.34 -29.87 -20.92
CA LEU A 230 -12.19 -30.72 -22.12
C LEU A 230 -11.19 -31.86 -21.92
N GLU A 231 -10.09 -31.64 -21.19
CA GLU A 231 -9.09 -32.67 -20.89
C GLU A 231 -9.65 -33.83 -20.03
N CYS A 232 -10.65 -33.53 -19.19
CA CYS A 232 -11.26 -34.53 -18.30
C CYS A 232 -12.53 -35.18 -18.89
N LYS A 233 -13.02 -34.66 -20.05
CA LYS A 233 -14.17 -35.29 -20.78
C LYS A 233 -13.74 -36.38 -21.71
N ASN A 234 -12.49 -36.39 -22.10
CA ASN A 234 -11.85 -37.40 -22.93
C ASN A 234 -11.12 -38.40 -22.00
#